data_c8d9f95c9baf6b7f69df9bd65cc31a4a
#
_entry.id   c8d9f95c9baf6b7f69df9bd65cc31a4a
#
_cell.length_a   1.000
_cell.length_b   1.000
_cell.length_c   1.000
_cell.angle_alpha   90.00
_cell.angle_beta   90.00
_cell.angle_gamma   90.00
#
_symmetry.space_group_name_H-M   'P 1'
#
loop_
_entity.id
_entity.type
_entity.pdbx_description
1 polymer ?
#
loop_
_entity_poly.entity_id
_entity_poly.type
_entity_poly.pdbx_seq_one_letter_code
_entity_poly.pdbx_strand_id
1 'polypeptide(L)'
;MKICIHRGTNEIGGNCIELESQGKRLIIDLGIPLNAEKDLAQYLPEIEGLKEYCEDLSGILISHIHQDHIGLIPYINPKTPLYMGKDSQSILKKASKFQFNKFDYNQLNLNKFENKKSFNIGPFIITPFLMDHSAYDSYSFLIECDGKRFFYSGDFRNTGRKSRLIEELFNENLKNIDCMLIEGTTISKNSSHNSSFTEKDVENEMIKEFKKSKGLVFVQASSQNIDRIVSIFRACLRSSRHLVYDLYTSLIMEATNNRKLPQSDSDNVDLFIPQIQRVQIKNNKWFNDLDKHSSNRIYFEDIKKNPEKYVLLFRGIHLRDFKKQIELLENSKYIYSLWEGYFEEDNFKSIREFLNKNEIQKISIHSSGHADRSLIEQVIKKMNPLKIIPVHTENKEIFKEISENVYVADDREWIEI
;
A
#
# COMPACT_ATOMS: atom_id res chain seq x y z
N MET A 1 5.78 -3.38 -30.26
CA MET A 1 5.98 -3.23 -28.80
C MET A 1 6.10 -4.62 -28.19
N LYS A 2 7.12 -4.83 -27.33
CA LYS A 2 7.34 -6.09 -26.60
C LYS A 2 7.25 -5.86 -25.11
N ILE A 3 6.95 -6.93 -24.36
CA ILE A 3 6.90 -6.94 -22.91
C ILE A 3 7.72 -8.11 -22.35
N CYS A 4 8.41 -7.87 -21.24
CA CYS A 4 9.05 -8.91 -20.42
C CYS A 4 8.62 -8.73 -18.97
N ILE A 5 8.09 -9.77 -18.37
CA ILE A 5 7.79 -9.77 -16.93
C ILE A 5 8.99 -10.41 -16.25
N HIS A 6 9.83 -9.61 -15.62
CA HIS A 6 11.03 -10.10 -14.93
C HIS A 6 10.70 -10.85 -13.66
N ARG A 7 9.57 -10.47 -13.01
CA ARG A 7 9.04 -11.11 -11.81
C ARG A 7 7.57 -10.78 -11.62
N GLY A 8 6.80 -11.74 -11.06
CA GLY A 8 5.39 -11.57 -10.70
C GLY A 8 4.43 -12.48 -11.46
N THR A 9 4.91 -13.40 -12.31
CA THR A 9 4.02 -14.37 -13.00
C THR A 9 3.67 -15.58 -12.14
N ASN A 10 4.48 -15.92 -11.13
CA ASN A 10 4.34 -17.11 -10.30
C ASN A 10 4.39 -16.78 -8.78
N GLU A 11 4.36 -15.52 -8.43
CA GLU A 11 4.42 -15.07 -7.04
C GLU A 11 3.63 -13.78 -6.84
N ILE A 12 3.22 -13.53 -5.60
CA ILE A 12 2.64 -12.26 -5.19
C ILE A 12 3.78 -11.34 -4.77
N GLY A 13 3.79 -10.11 -5.28
CA GLY A 13 4.82 -9.12 -5.00
C GLY A 13 6.08 -9.24 -5.86
N GLY A 14 7.02 -8.34 -5.63
CA GLY A 14 8.25 -8.25 -6.39
C GLY A 14 8.08 -7.82 -7.84
N ASN A 15 6.96 -7.21 -8.19
CA ASN A 15 6.63 -6.86 -9.57
C ASN A 15 7.74 -6.08 -10.27
N CYS A 16 8.10 -6.54 -11.46
CA CYS A 16 9.01 -5.83 -12.36
C CYS A 16 8.67 -6.20 -13.81
N ILE A 17 8.14 -5.23 -14.54
CA ILE A 17 7.72 -5.39 -15.94
C ILE A 17 8.54 -4.44 -16.80
N GLU A 18 9.04 -4.92 -17.94
CA GLU A 18 9.79 -4.12 -18.91
C GLU A 18 9.03 -4.07 -20.24
N LEU A 19 8.80 -2.88 -20.76
CA LEU A 19 8.29 -2.63 -22.10
C LEU A 19 9.46 -2.18 -23.00
N GLU A 20 9.48 -2.65 -24.23
CA GLU A 20 10.42 -2.23 -25.27
C GLU A 20 9.68 -1.83 -26.54
N SER A 21 9.99 -0.66 -27.06
CA SER A 21 9.53 -0.17 -28.36
C SER A 21 10.45 0.91 -28.90
N GLN A 22 10.68 0.95 -30.21
CA GLN A 22 11.52 1.94 -30.91
C GLN A 22 12.95 2.07 -30.33
N GLY A 23 13.53 0.96 -29.84
CA GLY A 23 14.85 0.96 -29.21
C GLY A 23 14.92 1.68 -27.86
N LYS A 24 13.75 1.93 -27.22
CA LYS A 24 13.62 2.49 -25.89
C LYS A 24 12.88 1.54 -24.97
N ARG A 25 13.22 1.60 -23.67
CA ARG A 25 12.69 0.73 -22.65
C ARG A 25 12.03 1.54 -21.53
N LEU A 26 10.98 0.96 -20.95
CA LEU A 26 10.27 1.50 -19.80
C LEU A 26 10.07 0.36 -18.79
N ILE A 27 10.43 0.57 -17.55
CA ILE A 27 10.14 -0.37 -16.46
C ILE A 27 8.88 0.09 -15.73
N ILE A 28 8.00 -0.85 -15.38
CA ILE A 28 6.83 -0.62 -14.55
C ILE A 28 7.02 -1.44 -13.27
N ASP A 29 7.00 -0.73 -12.15
CA ASP A 29 7.29 -1.22 -10.81
C ASP A 29 8.68 -1.85 -10.66
N LEU A 30 9.20 -1.87 -9.45
CA LEU A 30 10.48 -2.48 -9.09
C LEU A 30 10.44 -2.92 -7.63
N GLY A 31 9.71 -3.99 -7.39
CA GLY A 31 9.31 -4.45 -6.07
C GLY A 31 10.25 -5.46 -5.43
N ILE A 32 10.11 -5.61 -4.12
CA ILE A 32 10.75 -6.66 -3.32
C ILE A 32 9.82 -7.88 -3.29
N PRO A 33 10.31 -9.11 -3.52
CA PRO A 33 9.54 -10.33 -3.26
C PRO A 33 9.06 -10.39 -1.81
N LEU A 34 7.88 -10.95 -1.54
CA LEU A 34 7.35 -11.04 -0.17
C LEU A 34 8.26 -11.82 0.77
N ASN A 35 8.93 -12.85 0.27
CA ASN A 35 9.82 -13.70 1.04
C ASN A 35 11.30 -13.27 0.95
N ALA A 36 11.55 -11.98 0.65
CA ALA A 36 12.91 -11.48 0.50
C ALA A 36 13.70 -11.54 1.82
N GLU A 37 14.94 -11.98 1.74
CA GLU A 37 15.91 -11.95 2.83
C GLU A 37 16.42 -10.51 3.07
N LYS A 38 17.28 -10.34 4.09
CA LYS A 38 17.75 -9.01 4.53
C LYS A 38 18.57 -8.27 3.48
N ASP A 39 19.35 -8.96 2.65
CA ASP A 39 20.10 -8.33 1.55
C ASP A 39 19.18 -8.12 0.35
N LEU A 40 18.51 -6.99 0.31
CA LEU A 40 17.55 -6.68 -0.73
C LEU A 40 18.20 -6.39 -2.09
N ALA A 41 19.47 -5.98 -2.14
CA ALA A 41 20.17 -5.66 -3.39
C ALA A 41 20.30 -6.87 -4.33
N GLN A 42 20.37 -8.09 -3.79
CA GLN A 42 20.42 -9.33 -4.57
C GLN A 42 19.17 -9.58 -5.42
N TYR A 43 18.03 -8.97 -5.04
CA TYR A 43 16.78 -9.13 -5.78
C TYR A 43 16.61 -8.13 -6.93
N LEU A 44 17.56 -7.19 -7.11
CA LEU A 44 17.49 -6.27 -8.25
C LEU A 44 17.66 -7.07 -9.55
N PRO A 45 16.69 -6.99 -10.49
CA PRO A 45 16.80 -7.70 -11.77
C PRO A 45 18.03 -7.26 -12.57
N GLU A 46 18.62 -8.19 -13.30
CA GLU A 46 19.74 -7.89 -14.22
C GLU A 46 19.20 -7.23 -15.50
N ILE A 47 18.76 -5.99 -15.37
CA ILE A 47 18.28 -5.15 -16.47
C ILE A 47 19.32 -4.04 -16.70
N GLU A 48 19.78 -3.90 -17.92
CA GLU A 48 20.69 -2.83 -18.29
C GLU A 48 20.05 -1.46 -18.05
N GLY A 49 20.78 -0.54 -17.42
CA GLY A 49 20.28 0.79 -17.06
C GLY A 49 19.76 0.90 -15.63
N LEU A 50 19.58 -0.19 -14.88
CA LEU A 50 19.21 -0.10 -13.46
C LEU A 50 20.38 0.29 -12.56
N LYS A 51 21.51 -0.41 -12.64
CA LYS A 51 22.71 -0.11 -11.83
C LYS A 51 23.58 1.00 -12.44
N GLU A 52 23.76 0.96 -13.74
CA GLU A 52 24.49 1.95 -14.50
C GLU A 52 23.53 2.70 -15.42
N TYR A 53 23.72 3.99 -15.57
CA TYR A 53 22.84 4.79 -16.43
C TYR A 53 22.95 4.33 -17.89
N CYS A 54 21.80 4.10 -18.53
CA CYS A 54 21.67 3.79 -19.95
C CYS A 54 20.60 4.69 -20.56
N GLU A 55 20.90 5.30 -21.70
CA GLU A 55 19.98 6.21 -22.41
C GLU A 55 18.76 5.49 -22.98
N ASP A 56 18.85 4.16 -23.20
CA ASP A 56 17.74 3.37 -23.74
C ASP A 56 16.67 3.13 -22.69
N LEU A 57 17.02 3.14 -21.40
CA LEU A 57 16.06 3.09 -20.32
C LEU A 57 15.47 4.49 -20.09
N SER A 58 14.30 4.74 -20.69
CA SER A 58 13.61 6.04 -20.61
C SER A 58 13.11 6.40 -19.21
N GLY A 59 12.87 5.40 -18.36
CA GLY A 59 12.47 5.61 -16.97
C GLY A 59 11.83 4.40 -16.31
N ILE A 60 11.47 4.60 -15.05
CA ILE A 60 10.71 3.64 -14.23
C ILE A 60 9.41 4.30 -13.83
N LEU A 61 8.29 3.63 -14.08
CA LEU A 61 6.93 4.06 -13.76
C LEU A 61 6.41 3.25 -12.58
N ILE A 62 6.04 3.92 -11.48
CA ILE A 62 5.58 3.28 -10.25
C ILE A 62 4.07 3.39 -10.13
N SER A 63 3.40 2.25 -9.99
CA SER A 63 1.95 2.18 -9.78
C SER A 63 1.56 2.69 -8.40
N HIS A 64 2.25 2.26 -7.35
CA HIS A 64 2.04 2.70 -5.97
C HIS A 64 3.24 2.37 -5.06
N ILE A 65 3.18 2.80 -3.79
CA ILE A 65 4.36 2.79 -2.89
C ILE A 65 4.43 1.61 -1.91
N HIS A 66 3.72 0.51 -2.15
CA HIS A 66 3.98 -0.71 -1.38
C HIS A 66 5.35 -1.29 -1.74
N GLN A 67 5.99 -1.96 -0.78
CA GLN A 67 7.38 -2.42 -0.94
C GLN A 67 7.55 -3.45 -2.06
N ASP A 68 6.54 -4.23 -2.33
CA ASP A 68 6.48 -5.20 -3.42
C ASP A 68 6.31 -4.58 -4.83
N HIS A 69 6.20 -3.23 -4.90
CA HIS A 69 6.18 -2.44 -6.14
C HIS A 69 7.31 -1.42 -6.24
N ILE A 70 7.88 -0.95 -5.09
CA ILE A 70 8.89 0.12 -5.09
C ILE A 70 10.16 -0.22 -4.29
N GLY A 71 10.16 -1.32 -3.56
CA GLY A 71 11.17 -1.56 -2.52
C GLY A 71 12.61 -1.70 -3.00
N LEU A 72 12.85 -1.95 -4.29
CA LEU A 72 14.20 -2.02 -4.88
C LEU A 72 14.71 -0.68 -5.43
N ILE A 73 13.91 0.38 -5.42
CA ILE A 73 14.33 1.71 -5.88
C ILE A 73 15.60 2.25 -5.18
N PRO A 74 15.87 1.97 -3.89
CA PRO A 74 17.11 2.39 -3.26
C PRO A 74 18.41 1.85 -3.91
N TYR A 75 18.31 0.85 -4.78
CA TYR A 75 19.46 0.15 -5.37
C TYR A 75 19.70 0.51 -6.86
N ILE A 76 18.87 1.40 -7.43
CA ILE A 76 19.05 1.85 -8.83
C ILE A 76 20.00 3.04 -8.95
N ASN A 77 20.43 3.30 -10.17
CA ASN A 77 21.15 4.52 -10.50
C ASN A 77 20.25 5.76 -10.26
N PRO A 78 20.68 6.73 -9.44
CA PRO A 78 19.85 7.90 -9.12
C PRO A 78 19.56 8.84 -10.31
N LYS A 79 20.27 8.70 -11.43
CA LYS A 79 20.01 9.47 -12.65
C LYS A 79 18.84 8.92 -13.45
N THR A 80 18.47 7.65 -13.28
CA THR A 80 17.34 7.03 -13.99
C THR A 80 16.04 7.75 -13.62
N PRO A 81 15.27 8.27 -14.62
CA PRO A 81 14.03 8.96 -14.33
C PRO A 81 13.01 8.04 -13.65
N LEU A 82 12.42 8.50 -12.54
CA LEU A 82 11.42 7.77 -11.78
C LEU A 82 10.11 8.56 -11.77
N TYR A 83 9.04 7.93 -12.23
CA TYR A 83 7.71 8.53 -12.34
C TYR A 83 6.75 7.91 -11.34
N MET A 84 6.08 8.72 -10.51
CA MET A 84 5.08 8.25 -9.56
C MET A 84 4.05 9.34 -9.24
N GLY A 85 2.92 8.94 -8.65
CA GLY A 85 1.89 9.86 -8.23
C GLY A 85 2.42 10.92 -7.26
N LYS A 86 1.82 12.11 -7.29
CA LYS A 86 2.25 13.25 -6.47
C LYS A 86 2.16 12.96 -4.98
N ASP A 87 1.07 12.35 -4.54
CA ASP A 87 0.84 12.08 -3.12
C ASP A 87 1.69 10.88 -2.66
N SER A 88 1.91 9.90 -3.56
CA SER A 88 2.87 8.82 -3.37
C SER A 88 4.28 9.33 -3.05
N GLN A 89 4.80 10.31 -3.81
CA GLN A 89 6.09 10.94 -3.53
C GLN A 89 6.13 11.59 -2.14
N SER A 90 5.06 12.32 -1.79
CA SER A 90 4.97 13.02 -0.52
C SER A 90 4.96 12.04 0.67
N ILE A 91 4.16 10.98 0.57
CA ILE A 91 4.06 9.92 1.59
C ILE A 91 5.39 9.18 1.73
N LEU A 92 6.00 8.78 0.61
CA LEU A 92 7.27 8.05 0.59
C LEU A 92 8.39 8.85 1.29
N LYS A 93 8.52 10.15 0.98
CA LYS A 93 9.49 11.05 1.63
C LYS A 93 9.29 11.18 3.12
N LYS A 94 8.05 11.23 3.60
CA LYS A 94 7.76 11.25 5.04
C LYS A 94 8.00 9.89 5.70
N ALA A 95 7.60 8.80 5.04
CA ALA A 95 7.78 7.45 5.54
C ALA A 95 9.26 7.06 5.70
N SER A 96 10.11 7.45 4.74
CA SER A 96 11.55 7.13 4.75
C SER A 96 12.30 7.70 5.97
N LYS A 97 11.83 8.78 6.59
CA LYS A 97 12.42 9.32 7.83
C LYS A 97 12.49 8.28 8.96
N PHE A 98 11.55 7.33 9.00
CA PHE A 98 11.40 6.35 10.08
C PHE A 98 11.96 4.96 9.75
N GLN A 99 12.43 4.76 8.53
CA GLN A 99 13.08 3.50 8.13
C GLN A 99 14.46 3.34 8.78
N PHE A 100 14.84 2.11 9.08
CA PHE A 100 16.17 1.81 9.64
C PHE A 100 17.28 2.14 8.65
N ASN A 101 17.12 1.72 7.41
CA ASN A 101 18.02 2.06 6.30
C ASN A 101 17.47 3.33 5.66
N LYS A 102 17.93 4.48 6.15
CA LYS A 102 17.50 5.78 5.64
C LYS A 102 18.00 5.96 4.22
N PHE A 103 17.10 5.84 3.27
CA PHE A 103 17.36 6.24 1.89
C PHE A 103 16.80 7.65 1.66
N ASP A 104 17.63 8.52 1.09
CA ASP A 104 17.18 9.87 0.75
C ASP A 104 16.59 9.89 -0.67
N TYR A 105 15.29 9.83 -0.76
CA TYR A 105 14.56 9.90 -2.03
C TYR A 105 14.73 11.24 -2.76
N ASN A 106 15.30 12.28 -2.13
CA ASN A 106 15.55 13.55 -2.81
C ASN A 106 16.74 13.47 -3.78
N GLN A 107 17.61 12.47 -3.66
CA GLN A 107 18.71 12.26 -4.61
C GLN A 107 18.27 11.64 -5.95
N LEU A 108 17.05 11.13 -6.03
CA LEU A 108 16.51 10.52 -7.24
C LEU A 108 15.96 11.56 -8.21
N ASN A 109 15.98 11.24 -9.49
CA ASN A 109 15.34 12.01 -10.56
C ASN A 109 13.83 11.75 -10.56
N LEU A 110 13.11 12.37 -9.59
CA LEU A 110 11.69 12.16 -9.35
C LEU A 110 10.82 13.04 -10.23
N ASN A 111 9.98 12.41 -11.04
CA ASN A 111 8.94 13.03 -11.85
C ASN A 111 7.55 12.63 -11.31
N LYS A 112 6.61 13.56 -11.34
CA LYS A 112 5.24 13.32 -10.86
C LYS A 112 4.25 13.38 -12.01
N PHE A 113 3.24 12.54 -11.92
CA PHE A 113 2.10 12.58 -12.82
C PHE A 113 0.79 12.81 -12.04
N GLU A 114 -0.27 13.08 -12.76
CA GLU A 114 -1.60 13.33 -12.21
C GLU A 114 -2.64 12.42 -12.89
N ASN A 115 -3.68 12.06 -12.15
CA ASN A 115 -4.79 11.23 -12.65
C ASN A 115 -5.37 11.76 -13.96
N LYS A 116 -5.53 10.89 -14.95
CA LYS A 116 -6.14 11.14 -16.28
C LYS A 116 -5.41 12.20 -17.13
N LYS A 117 -4.18 12.58 -16.75
CA LYS A 117 -3.35 13.48 -17.57
C LYS A 117 -2.26 12.68 -18.24
N SER A 118 -2.38 12.51 -19.55
CA SER A 118 -1.39 11.80 -20.35
C SER A 118 -0.05 12.55 -20.38
N PHE A 119 1.05 11.81 -20.37
CA PHE A 119 2.42 12.33 -20.48
C PHE A 119 3.30 11.29 -21.19
N ASN A 120 4.50 11.71 -21.61
CA ASN A 120 5.40 10.86 -22.37
C ASN A 120 6.59 10.41 -21.51
N ILE A 121 6.98 9.13 -21.67
CA ILE A 121 8.27 8.58 -21.24
C ILE A 121 8.92 7.97 -22.49
N GLY A 122 9.92 8.64 -23.04
CA GLY A 122 10.43 8.25 -24.36
C GLY A 122 9.31 8.21 -25.42
N PRO A 123 9.16 7.10 -26.18
CA PRO A 123 8.10 6.95 -27.18
C PRO A 123 6.75 6.53 -26.57
N PHE A 124 6.69 6.19 -25.28
CA PHE A 124 5.50 5.71 -24.63
C PHE A 124 4.61 6.86 -24.17
N ILE A 125 3.34 6.85 -24.54
CA ILE A 125 2.31 7.77 -24.05
C ILE A 125 1.60 7.08 -22.88
N ILE A 126 1.70 7.66 -21.69
CA ILE A 126 1.17 7.07 -20.44
C ILE A 126 -0.05 7.86 -20.01
N THR A 127 -1.17 7.17 -19.79
CA THR A 127 -2.37 7.73 -19.16
C THR A 127 -2.64 7.01 -17.85
N PRO A 128 -2.42 7.69 -16.70
CA PRO A 128 -2.65 7.10 -15.38
C PRO A 128 -4.12 7.19 -14.97
N PHE A 129 -4.65 6.14 -14.36
CA PHE A 129 -5.98 6.08 -13.77
C PHE A 129 -5.87 5.77 -12.28
N LEU A 130 -6.31 6.70 -11.44
CA LEU A 130 -6.36 6.49 -9.99
C LEU A 130 -7.29 5.33 -9.65
N MET A 131 -6.82 4.43 -8.80
CA MET A 131 -7.55 3.21 -8.40
C MET A 131 -7.85 3.18 -6.90
N ASP A 132 -8.87 2.44 -6.53
CA ASP A 132 -9.08 2.03 -5.14
C ASP A 132 -8.12 0.89 -4.81
N HIS A 133 -7.27 1.13 -3.85
CA HIS A 133 -6.33 0.16 -3.29
C HIS A 133 -6.01 0.57 -1.84
N SER A 134 -5.32 -0.30 -1.09
CA SER A 134 -4.88 0.03 0.27
C SER A 134 -3.81 1.13 0.32
N ALA A 135 -3.01 1.30 -0.74
CA ALA A 135 -2.20 2.50 -0.94
C ALA A 135 -3.07 3.69 -1.38
N TYR A 136 -2.77 4.89 -0.84
CA TYR A 136 -3.60 6.07 -1.05
C TYR A 136 -3.65 6.54 -2.50
N ASP A 137 -2.52 6.56 -3.17
CA ASP A 137 -2.28 7.14 -4.50
C ASP A 137 -1.78 6.00 -5.42
N SER A 138 -2.68 5.03 -5.72
CA SER A 138 -2.43 3.84 -6.54
C SER A 138 -3.03 4.01 -7.92
N TYR A 139 -2.34 3.52 -8.97
CA TYR A 139 -2.70 3.75 -10.36
C TYR A 139 -2.65 2.49 -11.21
N SER A 140 -3.62 2.38 -12.13
CA SER A 140 -3.52 1.60 -13.36
C SER A 140 -3.00 2.50 -14.48
N PHE A 141 -2.41 1.91 -15.52
CA PHE A 141 -1.87 2.66 -16.65
C PHE A 141 -2.37 2.14 -17.99
N LEU A 142 -2.82 3.05 -18.85
CA LEU A 142 -2.87 2.80 -20.28
C LEU A 142 -1.56 3.33 -20.88
N ILE A 143 -0.86 2.48 -21.63
CA ILE A 143 0.41 2.80 -22.28
C ILE A 143 0.24 2.56 -23.77
N GLU A 144 0.49 3.59 -24.56
CA GLU A 144 0.32 3.57 -26.00
C GLU A 144 1.65 3.84 -26.69
N CYS A 145 2.03 2.98 -27.66
CA CYS A 145 3.21 3.13 -28.47
C CYS A 145 3.07 2.26 -29.74
N ASP A 146 3.55 2.72 -30.89
CA ASP A 146 3.51 2.01 -32.19
C ASP A 146 2.10 1.51 -32.58
N GLY A 147 1.06 2.30 -32.28
CA GLY A 147 -0.33 1.92 -32.54
C GLY A 147 -0.86 0.79 -31.67
N LYS A 148 -0.07 0.32 -30.69
CA LYS A 148 -0.46 -0.69 -29.69
C LYS A 148 -0.93 -0.05 -28.41
N ARG A 149 -1.90 -0.69 -27.76
CA ARG A 149 -2.49 -0.26 -26.49
C ARG A 149 -2.29 -1.34 -25.42
N PHE A 150 -1.50 -1.04 -24.45
CA PHE A 150 -1.17 -1.90 -23.32
C PHE A 150 -1.81 -1.36 -22.04
N PHE A 151 -2.49 -2.20 -21.27
CA PHE A 151 -3.07 -1.82 -20.00
C PHE A 151 -2.44 -2.61 -18.85
N TYR A 152 -1.93 -1.90 -17.84
CA TYR A 152 -1.45 -2.48 -16.59
C TYR A 152 -2.41 -2.11 -15.46
N SER A 153 -2.99 -3.11 -14.79
CA SER A 153 -3.96 -2.86 -13.72
C SER A 153 -3.33 -2.22 -12.48
N GLY A 154 -2.04 -2.44 -12.23
CA GLY A 154 -1.52 -2.30 -10.88
C GLY A 154 -2.35 -3.13 -9.91
N ASP A 155 -2.27 -2.82 -8.62
CA ASP A 155 -3.13 -3.42 -7.61
C ASP A 155 -4.38 -2.58 -7.40
N PHE A 156 -5.55 -3.24 -7.33
CA PHE A 156 -6.82 -2.54 -7.21
C PHE A 156 -7.87 -3.35 -6.44
N ARG A 157 -8.91 -2.66 -6.00
CA ARG A 157 -10.10 -3.25 -5.34
C ARG A 157 -11.33 -2.38 -5.60
N ASN A 158 -12.50 -2.82 -5.14
CA ASN A 158 -13.72 -2.01 -5.07
C ASN A 158 -14.34 -2.01 -3.67
N THR A 159 -13.59 -2.42 -2.65
CA THR A 159 -14.04 -2.57 -1.26
C THR A 159 -13.61 -1.44 -0.35
N GLY A 160 -12.80 -0.52 -0.86
CA GLY A 160 -12.30 0.65 -0.16
C GLY A 160 -13.27 1.84 -0.19
N ARG A 161 -12.77 2.99 0.24
CA ARG A 161 -13.56 4.23 0.27
C ARG A 161 -13.60 4.96 -1.07
N LYS A 162 -12.79 4.48 -2.02
CA LYS A 162 -12.71 4.99 -3.38
C LYS A 162 -13.32 4.01 -4.40
N SER A 163 -14.16 3.07 -3.98
CA SER A 163 -14.73 2.00 -4.81
C SER A 163 -15.39 2.46 -6.11
N ARG A 164 -15.98 3.67 -6.15
CA ARG A 164 -16.56 4.25 -7.36
C ARG A 164 -15.55 4.50 -8.49
N LEU A 165 -14.25 4.52 -8.21
CA LEU A 165 -13.20 4.70 -9.22
C LEU A 165 -13.20 3.59 -10.27
N ILE A 166 -13.67 2.40 -9.92
CA ILE A 166 -13.87 1.30 -10.88
C ILE A 166 -14.95 1.65 -11.91
N GLU A 167 -16.06 2.24 -11.47
CA GLU A 167 -17.11 2.69 -12.38
C GLU A 167 -16.62 3.84 -13.26
N GLU A 168 -15.83 4.76 -12.68
CA GLU A 168 -15.20 5.85 -13.44
C GLU A 168 -14.23 5.30 -14.49
N LEU A 169 -13.44 4.26 -14.17
CA LEU A 169 -12.55 3.59 -15.12
C LEU A 169 -13.33 2.95 -16.28
N PHE A 170 -14.49 2.33 -16.00
CA PHE A 170 -15.33 1.71 -17.02
C PHE A 170 -15.97 2.71 -17.98
N ASN A 171 -16.04 3.99 -17.62
CA ASN A 171 -16.54 5.07 -18.48
C ASN A 171 -15.44 5.69 -19.37
N GLU A 172 -14.17 5.31 -19.15
CA GLU A 172 -13.06 5.75 -20.00
C GLU A 172 -13.02 4.98 -21.33
N ASN A 173 -12.33 5.56 -22.31
CA ASN A 173 -12.16 4.90 -23.62
C ASN A 173 -11.07 3.85 -23.58
N LEU A 174 -11.31 2.76 -22.84
CA LEU A 174 -10.40 1.61 -22.70
C LEU A 174 -10.82 0.44 -23.61
N LYS A 175 -11.16 0.74 -24.86
CA LYS A 175 -11.45 -0.25 -25.91
C LYS A 175 -10.19 -0.55 -26.72
N ASN A 176 -10.21 -1.68 -27.43
CA ASN A 176 -9.11 -2.10 -28.31
C ASN A 176 -7.77 -2.20 -27.56
N ILE A 177 -7.78 -2.82 -26.39
CA ILE A 177 -6.56 -3.13 -25.63
C ILE A 177 -5.92 -4.36 -26.28
N ASP A 178 -4.69 -4.21 -26.81
CA ASP A 178 -3.94 -5.31 -27.41
C ASP A 178 -3.46 -6.30 -26.34
N CYS A 179 -2.99 -5.80 -25.19
CA CYS A 179 -2.53 -6.63 -24.08
C CYS A 179 -2.89 -5.99 -22.73
N MET A 180 -3.40 -6.80 -21.81
CA MET A 180 -3.70 -6.42 -20.44
C MET A 180 -2.86 -7.27 -19.48
N LEU A 181 -2.09 -6.61 -18.60
CA LEU A 181 -1.57 -7.23 -17.39
C LEU A 181 -2.52 -6.95 -16.23
N ILE A 182 -2.96 -7.99 -15.56
CA ILE A 182 -3.93 -7.88 -14.47
C ILE A 182 -3.48 -8.65 -13.23
N GLU A 183 -3.62 -8.02 -12.05
CA GLU A 183 -3.31 -8.66 -10.78
C GLU A 183 -4.21 -9.86 -10.51
N GLY A 184 -3.71 -10.80 -9.71
CA GLY A 184 -4.46 -11.98 -9.29
C GLY A 184 -4.16 -12.43 -7.88
N THR A 185 -3.87 -11.49 -6.97
CA THR A 185 -3.47 -11.75 -5.58
C THR A 185 -4.45 -12.65 -4.84
N THR A 186 -5.75 -12.46 -5.04
CA THR A 186 -6.80 -13.22 -4.35
C THR A 186 -7.27 -14.44 -5.11
N ILE A 187 -6.77 -14.68 -6.32
CA ILE A 187 -7.19 -15.80 -7.17
C ILE A 187 -6.61 -17.11 -6.64
N SER A 188 -7.47 -17.99 -6.16
CA SER A 188 -7.13 -19.35 -5.73
C SER A 188 -8.25 -20.32 -6.08
N LYS A 189 -7.93 -21.64 -6.09
CA LYS A 189 -8.92 -22.70 -6.33
C LYS A 189 -10.10 -22.70 -5.35
N ASN A 190 -9.89 -22.14 -4.17
CA ASN A 190 -10.87 -22.06 -3.09
C ASN A 190 -11.48 -20.65 -2.95
N SER A 191 -11.18 -19.71 -3.84
CA SER A 191 -11.77 -18.39 -3.80
C SER A 191 -13.27 -18.49 -4.11
N SER A 192 -14.09 -18.42 -3.06
CA SER A 192 -15.55 -18.37 -3.20
C SER A 192 -15.99 -16.99 -3.69
N HIS A 193 -17.11 -16.94 -4.44
CA HIS A 193 -17.75 -15.68 -4.86
C HIS A 193 -18.36 -14.87 -3.68
N ASN A 194 -17.84 -15.02 -2.48
CA ASN A 194 -18.40 -14.35 -1.31
C ASN A 194 -18.18 -12.84 -1.42
N SER A 195 -19.20 -12.07 -1.05
CA SER A 195 -19.15 -10.62 -0.97
C SER A 195 -17.94 -10.18 -0.16
N SER A 196 -17.07 -9.42 -0.78
CA SER A 196 -15.85 -8.93 -0.15
C SER A 196 -16.18 -8.00 1.02
N PHE A 197 -15.54 -8.25 2.15
CA PHE A 197 -15.64 -7.40 3.34
C PHE A 197 -15.09 -6.00 3.04
N THR A 198 -15.92 -4.97 3.19
CA THR A 198 -15.60 -3.61 2.78
C THR A 198 -14.99 -2.78 3.90
N GLU A 199 -14.36 -1.64 3.57
CA GLU A 199 -13.93 -0.64 4.58
C GLU A 199 -15.11 -0.10 5.42
N LYS A 200 -16.34 -0.16 4.89
CA LYS A 200 -17.55 0.18 5.66
C LYS A 200 -17.89 -0.89 6.68
N ASP A 201 -17.69 -2.16 6.34
CA ASP A 201 -17.90 -3.28 7.27
C ASP A 201 -16.83 -3.26 8.36
N VAL A 202 -15.56 -2.98 8.01
CA VAL A 202 -14.48 -2.73 8.98
C VAL A 202 -14.88 -1.64 9.97
N GLU A 203 -15.38 -0.49 9.50
CA GLU A 203 -15.87 0.60 10.37
C GLU A 203 -16.98 0.11 11.30
N ASN A 204 -17.98 -0.62 10.77
CA ASN A 204 -19.12 -1.09 11.53
C ASN A 204 -18.72 -2.11 12.62
N GLU A 205 -17.84 -3.06 12.29
CA GLU A 205 -17.35 -4.03 13.28
C GLU A 205 -16.49 -3.36 14.36
N MET A 206 -15.62 -2.41 13.97
CA MET A 206 -14.86 -1.63 14.95
C MET A 206 -15.76 -0.82 15.89
N ILE A 207 -16.88 -0.23 15.41
CA ILE A 207 -17.85 0.47 16.27
C ILE A 207 -18.41 -0.48 17.33
N LYS A 208 -18.77 -1.72 16.95
CA LYS A 208 -19.28 -2.71 17.88
C LYS A 208 -18.26 -3.03 18.98
N GLU A 209 -17.01 -3.29 18.57
CA GLU A 209 -15.94 -3.64 19.49
C GLU A 209 -15.52 -2.47 20.40
N PHE A 210 -15.47 -1.24 19.85
CA PHE A 210 -15.16 -0.04 20.64
C PHE A 210 -16.22 0.24 21.70
N LYS A 211 -17.52 0.08 21.37
CA LYS A 211 -18.62 0.25 22.33
C LYS A 211 -18.64 -0.81 23.43
N LYS A 212 -18.20 -2.04 23.12
CA LYS A 212 -18.13 -3.14 24.10
C LYS A 212 -16.92 -3.04 25.05
N SER A 213 -15.83 -2.41 24.59
CA SER A 213 -14.60 -2.34 25.37
C SER A 213 -14.72 -1.37 26.54
N LYS A 214 -14.27 -1.80 27.72
CA LYS A 214 -14.22 -0.99 28.95
C LYS A 214 -12.82 -0.42 29.25
N GLY A 215 -11.86 -0.72 28.41
CA GLY A 215 -10.47 -0.28 28.54
C GLY A 215 -9.93 0.35 27.26
N LEU A 216 -8.62 0.50 27.21
CA LEU A 216 -7.89 0.96 26.03
C LEU A 216 -8.05 -0.03 24.88
N VAL A 217 -8.24 0.46 23.66
CA VAL A 217 -8.23 -0.38 22.46
C VAL A 217 -6.98 -0.12 21.66
N PHE A 218 -6.24 -1.17 21.39
CA PHE A 218 -5.11 -1.17 20.47
C PHE A 218 -5.59 -1.59 19.08
N VAL A 219 -5.28 -0.82 18.05
CA VAL A 219 -5.58 -1.20 16.66
C VAL A 219 -4.28 -1.29 15.88
N GLN A 220 -3.94 -2.49 15.42
CA GLN A 220 -2.78 -2.74 14.55
C GLN A 220 -3.20 -2.57 13.09
N ALA A 221 -2.75 -1.48 12.48
CA ALA A 221 -2.99 -1.18 11.06
C ALA A 221 -1.80 -0.45 10.45
N SER A 222 -1.68 -0.48 9.13
CA SER A 222 -0.70 0.34 8.41
C SER A 222 -1.14 1.81 8.43
N SER A 223 -0.24 2.71 8.85
CA SER A 223 -0.48 4.15 8.77
C SER A 223 -0.56 4.67 7.33
N GLN A 224 -0.07 3.90 6.35
CA GLN A 224 -0.16 4.25 4.93
C GLN A 224 -1.47 3.80 4.29
N ASN A 225 -2.24 2.91 4.95
CA ASN A 225 -3.60 2.59 4.53
C ASN A 225 -4.56 3.67 5.05
N ILE A 226 -4.66 4.75 4.28
CA ILE A 226 -5.44 5.94 4.65
C ILE A 226 -6.92 5.61 4.80
N ASP A 227 -7.47 4.74 3.96
CA ASP A 227 -8.87 4.28 4.07
C ASP A 227 -9.14 3.61 5.41
N ARG A 228 -8.20 2.78 5.88
CA ARG A 228 -8.28 2.11 7.18
C ARG A 228 -8.18 3.12 8.33
N ILE A 229 -7.29 4.10 8.24
CA ILE A 229 -7.21 5.19 9.24
C ILE A 229 -8.53 5.94 9.32
N VAL A 230 -9.16 6.24 8.18
CA VAL A 230 -10.49 6.88 8.16
C VAL A 230 -11.56 5.98 8.76
N SER A 231 -11.52 4.66 8.51
CA SER A 231 -12.46 3.69 9.11
C SER A 231 -12.35 3.66 10.63
N ILE A 232 -11.12 3.60 11.15
CA ILE A 232 -10.83 3.65 12.60
C ILE A 232 -11.31 4.97 13.19
N PHE A 233 -10.98 6.11 12.57
CA PHE A 233 -11.38 7.43 13.05
C PHE A 233 -12.91 7.57 13.12
N ARG A 234 -13.64 7.16 12.07
CA ARG A 234 -15.11 7.20 12.08
C ARG A 234 -15.70 6.28 13.13
N ALA A 235 -15.08 5.12 13.37
CA ALA A 235 -15.49 4.23 14.44
C ALA A 235 -15.26 4.86 15.82
N CYS A 236 -14.15 5.60 16.02
CA CYS A 236 -13.91 6.38 17.23
C CYS A 236 -15.00 7.42 17.45
N LEU A 237 -15.31 8.24 16.46
CA LEU A 237 -16.36 9.27 16.57
C LEU A 237 -17.73 8.67 16.96
N ARG A 238 -18.11 7.53 16.35
CA ARG A 238 -19.40 6.87 16.61
C ARG A 238 -19.46 6.08 17.91
N SER A 239 -18.34 5.93 18.59
CA SER A 239 -18.22 5.28 19.90
C SER A 239 -17.76 6.23 20.99
N SER A 240 -17.74 7.56 20.71
CA SER A 240 -17.28 8.61 21.63
C SER A 240 -15.85 8.38 22.14
N ARG A 241 -14.98 7.88 21.29
CA ARG A 241 -13.55 7.66 21.57
C ARG A 241 -12.67 8.59 20.76
N HIS A 242 -11.45 8.76 21.20
CA HIS A 242 -10.40 9.50 20.49
C HIS A 242 -9.43 8.53 19.82
N LEU A 243 -9.01 8.84 18.58
CA LEU A 243 -7.96 8.13 17.89
C LEU A 243 -6.60 8.69 18.24
N VAL A 244 -5.69 7.84 18.70
CA VAL A 244 -4.35 8.27 19.11
C VAL A 244 -3.35 7.91 18.01
N TYR A 245 -2.70 8.93 17.44
CA TYR A 245 -1.60 8.84 16.48
C TYR A 245 -0.24 8.83 17.17
N ASP A 246 0.77 8.35 16.46
CA ASP A 246 2.16 8.70 16.71
C ASP A 246 2.66 9.73 15.67
N LEU A 247 3.90 10.23 15.82
CA LEU A 247 4.44 11.24 14.90
C LEU A 247 4.53 10.69 13.45
N TYR A 248 4.87 9.42 13.26
CA TYR A 248 4.90 8.81 11.94
C TYR A 248 3.54 8.90 11.24
N THR A 249 2.48 8.48 11.92
CA THR A 249 1.13 8.54 11.38
C THR A 249 0.71 9.97 11.07
N SER A 250 1.04 10.93 11.96
CA SER A 250 0.74 12.35 11.74
C SER A 250 1.40 12.88 10.48
N LEU A 251 2.67 12.52 10.23
CA LEU A 251 3.39 12.92 9.02
C LEU A 251 2.86 12.25 7.75
N ILE A 252 2.41 10.99 7.84
CA ILE A 252 1.77 10.31 6.70
C ILE A 252 0.44 10.99 6.35
N MET A 253 -0.39 11.31 7.35
CA MET A 253 -1.66 12.00 7.12
C MET A 253 -1.45 13.41 6.56
N GLU A 254 -0.46 14.15 7.04
CA GLU A 254 -0.04 15.44 6.48
C GLU A 254 0.36 15.32 5.00
N ALA A 255 1.12 14.27 4.65
CA ALA A 255 1.65 14.08 3.30
C ALA A 255 0.56 13.87 2.23
N THR A 256 -0.66 13.49 2.63
CA THR A 256 -1.81 13.39 1.71
C THR A 256 -2.28 14.76 1.19
N ASN A 257 -1.85 15.86 1.79
CA ASN A 257 -2.30 17.24 1.50
C ASN A 257 -3.82 17.41 1.49
N ASN A 258 -4.57 16.55 2.17
CA ASN A 258 -6.03 16.52 2.19
C ASN A 258 -6.58 16.79 3.58
N ARG A 259 -7.00 18.04 3.83
CA ARG A 259 -7.57 18.49 5.12
C ARG A 259 -8.94 17.87 5.46
N LYS A 260 -9.58 17.13 4.53
CA LYS A 260 -10.81 16.37 4.79
C LYS A 260 -10.52 15.04 5.51
N LEU A 261 -9.26 14.59 5.51
CA LEU A 261 -8.81 13.43 6.26
C LEU A 261 -8.45 13.83 7.70
N PRO A 262 -8.56 12.92 8.68
CA PRO A 262 -8.25 13.21 10.08
C PRO A 262 -6.77 13.54 10.25
N GLN A 263 -6.48 14.81 10.51
CA GLN A 263 -5.13 15.31 10.77
C GLN A 263 -4.84 15.29 12.28
N SER A 264 -3.58 15.46 12.68
CA SER A 264 -3.17 15.48 14.10
C SER A 264 -3.77 16.62 14.92
N ASP A 265 -4.24 17.69 14.24
CA ASP A 265 -4.93 18.85 14.83
C ASP A 265 -6.47 18.75 14.72
N SER A 266 -7.00 17.62 14.22
CA SER A 266 -8.44 17.40 14.15
C SER A 266 -9.03 17.09 15.52
N ASP A 267 -10.29 17.47 15.75
CA ASP A 267 -11.04 17.04 16.93
C ASP A 267 -11.06 15.50 17.02
N ASN A 268 -10.94 14.98 18.24
CA ASN A 268 -10.88 13.55 18.55
C ASN A 268 -9.68 12.78 17.93
N VAL A 269 -8.63 13.51 17.55
CA VAL A 269 -7.30 12.94 17.24
C VAL A 269 -6.30 13.45 18.24
N ASP A 270 -5.63 12.57 18.95
CA ASP A 270 -4.60 12.89 19.92
C ASP A 270 -3.23 12.34 19.46
N LEU A 271 -2.15 12.93 19.96
CA LEU A 271 -0.78 12.53 19.63
C LEU A 271 -0.09 11.91 20.84
N PHE A 272 0.33 10.65 20.72
CA PHE A 272 1.21 9.99 21.69
C PHE A 272 2.57 9.69 21.06
N ILE A 273 3.67 10.11 21.68
CA ILE A 273 5.03 9.90 21.18
C ILE A 273 5.68 8.73 21.93
N PRO A 274 5.82 7.53 21.32
CA PRO A 274 6.51 6.41 21.95
C PRO A 274 8.00 6.70 22.14
N GLN A 275 8.63 6.03 23.12
CA GLN A 275 10.03 6.27 23.51
C GLN A 275 10.99 6.18 22.32
N ILE A 276 10.78 5.22 21.42
CA ILE A 276 11.62 5.05 20.22
C ILE A 276 11.57 6.34 19.37
N GLN A 277 10.39 6.87 19.12
CA GLN A 277 10.25 8.12 18.35
C GLN A 277 10.83 9.32 19.09
N ARG A 278 10.72 9.41 20.44
CA ARG A 278 11.38 10.47 21.21
C ARG A 278 12.90 10.48 21.01
N VAL A 279 13.50 9.28 20.97
CA VAL A 279 14.94 9.14 20.68
C VAL A 279 15.26 9.55 19.23
N GLN A 280 14.45 9.11 18.27
CA GLN A 280 14.63 9.48 16.86
C GLN A 280 14.50 10.99 16.63
N ILE A 281 13.50 11.64 17.24
CA ILE A 281 13.29 13.10 17.19
C ILE A 281 14.52 13.84 17.71
N LYS A 282 15.03 13.44 18.88
CA LYS A 282 16.24 14.05 19.47
C LYS A 282 17.47 13.89 18.59
N ASN A 283 17.73 12.67 18.14
CA ASN A 283 18.94 12.34 17.36
C ASN A 283 18.94 12.98 15.96
N ASN A 284 17.78 13.13 15.35
CA ASN A 284 17.64 13.69 14.01
C ASN A 284 17.17 15.16 14.02
N LYS A 285 16.99 15.77 15.21
CA LYS A 285 16.53 17.16 15.40
C LYS A 285 15.18 17.46 14.73
N TRP A 286 14.24 16.51 14.75
CA TRP A 286 12.89 16.67 14.15
C TRP A 286 11.94 17.45 15.06
N PHE A 287 12.43 18.47 15.75
CA PHE A 287 11.63 19.28 16.68
C PHE A 287 10.54 20.07 15.97
N ASN A 288 10.80 20.59 14.77
CA ASN A 288 9.79 21.31 13.98
C ASN A 288 8.63 20.40 13.56
N ASP A 289 8.93 19.14 13.18
CA ASP A 289 7.87 18.15 12.87
C ASP A 289 7.04 17.84 14.12
N LEU A 290 7.69 17.70 15.29
CA LEU A 290 7.00 17.46 16.55
C LEU A 290 6.11 18.66 16.94
N ASP A 291 6.66 19.87 16.93
CA ASP A 291 5.95 21.08 17.35
C ASP A 291 4.70 21.30 16.50
N LYS A 292 4.81 21.10 15.19
CA LYS A 292 3.70 21.22 14.24
C LYS A 292 2.51 20.31 14.56
N HIS A 293 2.77 19.12 15.11
CA HIS A 293 1.75 18.10 15.38
C HIS A 293 1.35 17.98 16.86
N SER A 294 1.89 18.82 17.74
CA SER A 294 1.78 18.67 19.20
C SER A 294 0.56 19.35 19.83
N SER A 295 -0.35 19.95 19.05
CA SER A 295 -1.52 20.67 19.61
C SER A 295 -2.39 19.79 20.52
N ASN A 296 -2.58 18.53 20.17
CA ASN A 296 -3.40 17.55 20.88
C ASN A 296 -2.53 16.46 21.52
N ARG A 297 -1.35 16.82 22.03
CA ARG A 297 -0.43 15.83 22.61
C ARG A 297 -0.92 15.35 23.96
N ILE A 298 -0.89 14.01 24.14
CA ILE A 298 -1.25 13.32 25.39
C ILE A 298 -0.09 12.49 25.93
N TYR A 299 -0.19 12.16 27.21
CA TYR A 299 0.76 11.36 27.96
C TYR A 299 0.09 10.15 28.61
N PHE A 300 0.85 9.26 29.24
CA PHE A 300 0.30 8.11 29.96
C PHE A 300 -0.67 8.52 31.07
N GLU A 301 -0.40 9.62 31.72
CA GLU A 301 -1.26 10.19 32.79
C GLU A 301 -2.67 10.52 32.27
N ASP A 302 -2.79 10.99 31.03
CA ASP A 302 -4.06 11.29 30.40
C ASP A 302 -4.81 9.99 30.04
N ILE A 303 -4.08 9.00 29.48
CA ILE A 303 -4.64 7.70 29.12
C ILE A 303 -5.10 6.95 30.38
N LYS A 304 -4.34 7.00 31.49
CA LYS A 304 -4.67 6.36 32.77
C LYS A 304 -5.95 6.89 33.40
N LYS A 305 -6.23 8.18 33.26
CA LYS A 305 -7.46 8.76 33.81
C LYS A 305 -8.72 8.20 33.19
N ASN A 306 -8.71 7.95 31.85
CA ASN A 306 -9.87 7.45 31.12
C ASN A 306 -9.42 6.53 29.97
N PRO A 307 -8.95 5.30 30.23
CA PRO A 307 -8.43 4.42 29.18
C PRO A 307 -9.49 4.06 28.12
N GLU A 308 -10.77 3.99 28.52
CA GLU A 308 -11.89 3.74 27.62
C GLU A 308 -12.14 4.87 26.61
N LYS A 309 -11.58 6.06 26.83
CA LYS A 309 -11.68 7.18 25.90
C LYS A 309 -10.84 6.95 24.64
N TYR A 310 -9.80 6.12 24.69
CA TYR A 310 -8.77 6.08 23.67
C TYR A 310 -8.74 4.82 22.83
N VAL A 311 -8.46 4.98 21.55
CA VAL A 311 -8.10 3.94 20.59
C VAL A 311 -6.71 4.27 20.07
N LEU A 312 -5.71 3.47 20.41
CA LEU A 312 -4.32 3.69 20.00
C LEU A 312 -4.01 2.94 18.71
N LEU A 313 -3.56 3.65 17.70
CA LEU A 313 -2.96 3.02 16.52
C LEU A 313 -1.63 2.38 16.93
N PHE A 314 -1.67 1.06 17.14
CA PHE A 314 -0.59 0.31 17.78
C PHE A 314 0.37 -0.31 16.76
N ARG A 315 1.65 -0.27 17.07
CA ARG A 315 2.72 -0.93 16.32
C ARG A 315 3.79 -1.46 17.29
N GLY A 316 4.65 -2.37 16.83
CA GLY A 316 5.70 -2.95 17.66
C GLY A 316 6.57 -1.95 18.43
N ILE A 317 6.72 -0.72 17.91
CA ILE A 317 7.47 0.36 18.58
C ILE A 317 6.85 0.79 19.92
N HIS A 318 5.56 0.56 20.14
CA HIS A 318 4.84 0.90 21.37
C HIS A 318 5.04 -0.14 22.49
N LEU A 319 5.46 -1.37 22.13
CA LEU A 319 5.60 -2.47 23.11
C LEU A 319 6.44 -2.10 24.32
N ARG A 320 7.57 -1.41 24.09
CA ARG A 320 8.49 -1.02 25.17
C ARG A 320 7.83 -0.10 26.21
N ASP A 321 6.97 0.78 25.74
CA ASP A 321 6.28 1.75 26.58
C ASP A 321 5.15 1.05 27.38
N PHE A 322 4.32 0.24 26.71
CA PHE A 322 3.17 -0.41 27.32
C PHE A 322 3.53 -1.60 28.21
N LYS A 323 4.66 -2.30 27.98
CA LYS A 323 5.17 -3.34 28.91
C LYS A 323 5.41 -2.83 30.33
N LYS A 324 5.53 -1.52 30.52
CA LYS A 324 5.74 -0.85 31.82
C LYS A 324 4.45 -0.28 32.42
N GLN A 325 3.31 -0.39 31.73
CA GLN A 325 2.03 0.23 32.11
C GLN A 325 0.96 -0.85 32.24
N ILE A 326 1.21 -1.85 33.10
CA ILE A 326 0.34 -3.05 33.24
C ILE A 326 -1.10 -2.66 33.58
N GLU A 327 -1.31 -1.63 34.40
CA GLU A 327 -2.61 -1.12 34.76
C GLU A 327 -3.48 -0.64 33.59
N LEU A 328 -2.84 -0.20 32.46
CA LEU A 328 -3.55 0.18 31.23
C LEU A 328 -3.99 -1.02 30.39
N LEU A 329 -3.51 -2.21 30.71
CA LEU A 329 -3.79 -3.43 29.93
C LEU A 329 -5.04 -4.14 30.41
N GLU A 330 -5.51 -3.83 31.63
CA GLU A 330 -6.75 -4.37 32.16
C GLU A 330 -7.93 -3.95 31.30
N ASN A 331 -8.78 -4.92 30.94
CA ASN A 331 -9.92 -4.75 30.03
C ASN A 331 -9.59 -4.17 28.64
N SER A 332 -8.31 -4.14 28.26
CA SER A 332 -7.89 -3.72 26.93
C SER A 332 -8.21 -4.78 25.88
N LYS A 333 -8.34 -4.35 24.63
CA LYS A 333 -8.51 -5.21 23.46
C LYS A 333 -7.45 -4.91 22.41
N TYR A 334 -7.12 -5.91 21.62
CA TYR A 334 -6.23 -5.75 20.48
C TYR A 334 -6.97 -6.12 19.20
N ILE A 335 -7.19 -5.14 18.31
CA ILE A 335 -7.78 -5.35 17.00
C ILE A 335 -6.67 -5.43 15.97
N TYR A 336 -6.57 -6.60 15.33
CA TYR A 336 -5.65 -6.83 14.24
C TYR A 336 -6.33 -6.54 12.91
N SER A 337 -5.79 -5.59 12.15
CA SER A 337 -6.41 -5.03 10.95
C SER A 337 -5.44 -5.02 9.76
N LEU A 338 -4.64 -6.09 9.64
CA LEU A 338 -3.75 -6.42 8.55
C LEU A 338 -4.10 -7.82 8.01
N TRP A 339 -3.44 -8.24 6.94
CA TRP A 339 -3.56 -9.61 6.46
C TRP A 339 -3.10 -10.62 7.52
N GLU A 340 -3.90 -11.66 7.75
CA GLU A 340 -3.69 -12.58 8.87
C GLU A 340 -2.36 -13.33 8.80
N GLY A 341 -1.86 -13.61 7.57
CA GLY A 341 -0.58 -14.28 7.38
C GLY A 341 0.61 -13.57 8.04
N TYR A 342 0.62 -12.25 8.05
CA TYR A 342 1.70 -11.49 8.71
C TYR A 342 1.74 -11.70 10.22
N PHE A 343 0.58 -12.01 10.86
CA PHE A 343 0.54 -12.17 12.30
C PHE A 343 1.38 -13.34 12.81
N GLU A 344 1.55 -14.38 11.97
CA GLU A 344 2.36 -15.56 12.29
C GLU A 344 3.85 -15.38 12.05
N GLU A 345 4.25 -14.34 11.32
CA GLU A 345 5.66 -14.05 11.06
C GLU A 345 6.45 -13.69 12.32
N ASP A 346 7.78 -13.86 12.26
CA ASP A 346 8.70 -13.55 13.36
C ASP A 346 8.62 -12.08 13.82
N ASN A 347 8.33 -11.17 12.91
CA ASN A 347 8.17 -9.75 13.21
C ASN A 347 7.05 -9.49 14.25
N PHE A 348 6.03 -10.34 14.31
CA PHE A 348 4.93 -10.25 15.27
C PHE A 348 5.13 -11.07 16.54
N LYS A 349 6.19 -11.89 16.65
CA LYS A 349 6.45 -12.74 17.82
C LYS A 349 6.38 -11.96 19.15
N SER A 350 7.04 -10.82 19.24
CA SER A 350 7.03 -9.99 20.46
C SER A 350 5.65 -9.42 20.79
N ILE A 351 4.80 -9.19 19.79
CA ILE A 351 3.43 -8.75 19.98
C ILE A 351 2.58 -9.93 20.48
N ARG A 352 2.69 -11.11 19.86
CA ARG A 352 2.00 -12.33 20.31
C ARG A 352 2.32 -12.66 21.78
N GLU A 353 3.62 -12.62 22.14
CA GLU A 353 4.05 -12.83 23.52
C GLU A 353 3.47 -11.80 24.50
N PHE A 354 3.43 -10.52 24.07
CA PHE A 354 2.84 -9.45 24.89
C PHE A 354 1.34 -9.65 25.10
N LEU A 355 0.59 -9.99 24.06
CA LEU A 355 -0.86 -10.23 24.15
C LEU A 355 -1.13 -11.44 25.06
N ASN A 356 -0.44 -12.57 24.87
CA ASN A 356 -0.63 -13.76 25.66
C ASN A 356 -0.28 -13.55 27.14
N LYS A 357 0.86 -12.88 27.41
CA LYS A 357 1.28 -12.60 28.80
C LYS A 357 0.29 -11.76 29.57
N ASN A 358 -0.43 -10.86 28.91
CA ASN A 358 -1.34 -9.92 29.55
C ASN A 358 -2.81 -10.26 29.30
N GLU A 359 -3.09 -11.46 28.78
CA GLU A 359 -4.46 -11.97 28.51
C GLU A 359 -5.30 -11.03 27.64
N ILE A 360 -4.65 -10.29 26.70
CA ILE A 360 -5.32 -9.35 25.82
C ILE A 360 -5.93 -10.11 24.64
N GLN A 361 -7.25 -10.03 24.51
CA GLN A 361 -7.97 -10.67 23.40
C GLN A 361 -7.62 -10.04 22.06
N LYS A 362 -7.13 -10.87 21.10
CA LYS A 362 -7.00 -10.49 19.69
C LYS A 362 -8.33 -10.66 18.96
N ILE A 363 -8.72 -9.66 18.18
CA ILE A 363 -9.89 -9.67 17.31
C ILE A 363 -9.42 -9.26 15.91
N SER A 364 -9.68 -10.10 14.90
CA SER A 364 -9.31 -9.80 13.51
C SER A 364 -10.45 -9.08 12.80
N ILE A 365 -10.18 -7.86 12.28
CA ILE A 365 -11.12 -7.06 11.50
C ILE A 365 -10.34 -6.45 10.33
N HIS A 366 -10.45 -7.05 9.14
CA HIS A 366 -9.64 -6.68 7.98
C HIS A 366 -10.45 -6.76 6.68
N SER A 367 -10.15 -5.88 5.74
CA SER A 367 -10.61 -5.88 4.34
C SER A 367 -9.40 -5.96 3.44
N SER A 368 -9.45 -6.80 2.40
CA SER A 368 -8.37 -6.96 1.43
C SER A 368 -8.02 -5.64 0.73
N GLY A 369 -6.76 -5.51 0.34
CA GLY A 369 -6.27 -4.44 -0.54
C GLY A 369 -6.50 -4.72 -2.02
N HIS A 370 -6.90 -5.96 -2.39
CA HIS A 370 -6.88 -6.49 -3.75
C HIS A 370 -8.26 -6.90 -4.25
N ALA A 371 -8.38 -6.96 -5.58
CA ALA A 371 -9.58 -7.36 -6.30
C ALA A 371 -9.95 -8.82 -5.99
N ASP A 372 -11.23 -9.08 -5.79
CA ASP A 372 -11.74 -10.45 -5.79
C ASP A 372 -11.95 -10.98 -7.22
N ARG A 373 -12.19 -12.28 -7.36
CA ARG A 373 -12.40 -12.93 -8.65
C ARG A 373 -13.52 -12.26 -9.46
N SER A 374 -14.61 -11.89 -8.80
CA SER A 374 -15.76 -11.26 -9.45
C SER A 374 -15.40 -9.90 -10.07
N LEU A 375 -14.62 -9.09 -9.37
CA LEU A 375 -14.17 -7.79 -9.88
C LEU A 375 -13.19 -7.98 -11.06
N ILE A 376 -12.27 -8.93 -10.97
CA ILE A 376 -11.33 -9.26 -12.07
C ILE A 376 -12.11 -9.67 -13.33
N GLU A 377 -13.10 -10.56 -13.19
CA GLU A 377 -13.98 -10.99 -14.29
C GLU A 377 -14.73 -9.80 -14.91
N GLN A 378 -15.24 -8.87 -14.09
CA GLN A 378 -15.91 -7.65 -14.56
C GLN A 378 -14.97 -6.76 -15.36
N VAL A 379 -13.73 -6.52 -14.89
CA VAL A 379 -12.74 -5.70 -15.58
C VAL A 379 -12.37 -6.31 -16.92
N ILE A 380 -12.06 -7.62 -16.97
CA ILE A 380 -11.74 -8.35 -18.20
C ILE A 380 -12.88 -8.25 -19.19
N LYS A 381 -14.11 -8.56 -18.78
CA LYS A 381 -15.30 -8.50 -19.64
C LYS A 381 -15.57 -7.10 -20.17
N LYS A 382 -15.37 -6.07 -19.35
CA LYS A 382 -15.66 -4.68 -19.72
C LYS A 382 -14.67 -4.12 -20.72
N MET A 383 -13.38 -4.41 -20.55
CA MET A 383 -12.31 -3.93 -21.41
C MET A 383 -12.09 -4.81 -22.65
N ASN A 384 -12.42 -6.10 -22.55
CA ASN A 384 -12.33 -7.10 -23.62
C ASN A 384 -10.99 -7.06 -24.39
N PRO A 385 -9.83 -7.27 -23.69
CA PRO A 385 -8.52 -7.20 -24.32
C PRO A 385 -8.27 -8.40 -25.25
N LEU A 386 -7.39 -8.21 -26.24
CA LEU A 386 -7.01 -9.29 -27.17
C LEU A 386 -6.13 -10.34 -26.50
N LYS A 387 -5.31 -9.94 -25.54
CA LYS A 387 -4.42 -10.81 -24.75
C LYS A 387 -4.49 -10.41 -23.28
N ILE A 388 -4.58 -11.38 -22.38
CA ILE A 388 -4.57 -11.19 -20.92
C ILE A 388 -3.39 -11.94 -20.34
N ILE A 389 -2.57 -11.28 -19.56
CA ILE A 389 -1.45 -11.88 -18.84
C ILE A 389 -1.66 -11.65 -17.34
N PRO A 390 -1.94 -12.71 -16.56
CA PRO A 390 -2.00 -12.61 -15.11
C PRO A 390 -0.63 -12.32 -14.52
N VAL A 391 -0.59 -11.38 -13.57
CA VAL A 391 0.60 -11.04 -12.79
C VAL A 391 0.24 -10.89 -11.32
N HIS A 392 1.23 -10.79 -10.45
CA HIS A 392 1.01 -10.65 -9.01
C HIS A 392 0.11 -11.77 -8.46
N THR A 393 0.40 -13.01 -8.85
CA THR A 393 -0.43 -14.18 -8.53
C THR A 393 0.40 -15.46 -8.40
N GLU A 394 -0.02 -16.34 -7.50
CA GLU A 394 0.51 -17.71 -7.39
C GLU A 394 -0.23 -18.71 -8.30
N ASN A 395 -1.35 -18.28 -8.91
CA ASN A 395 -2.29 -19.17 -9.58
C ASN A 395 -2.69 -18.69 -10.98
N LYS A 396 -1.72 -18.32 -11.81
CA LYS A 396 -1.95 -17.78 -13.15
C LYS A 396 -2.81 -18.68 -14.05
N GLU A 397 -2.75 -20.00 -13.88
CA GLU A 397 -3.51 -20.97 -14.70
C GLU A 397 -5.03 -20.87 -14.48
N ILE A 398 -5.47 -20.44 -13.30
CA ILE A 398 -6.91 -20.29 -12.98
C ILE A 398 -7.57 -19.23 -13.89
N PHE A 399 -6.80 -18.27 -14.39
CA PHE A 399 -7.33 -17.25 -15.29
C PHE A 399 -7.87 -17.81 -16.61
N LYS A 400 -7.44 -19.01 -17.04
CA LYS A 400 -8.03 -19.73 -18.19
C LYS A 400 -9.50 -20.09 -17.98
N GLU A 401 -9.96 -20.17 -16.73
CA GLU A 401 -11.38 -20.35 -16.41
C GLU A 401 -12.18 -19.03 -16.57
N ILE A 402 -11.49 -17.88 -16.57
CA ILE A 402 -12.09 -16.55 -16.64
C ILE A 402 -12.22 -16.08 -18.10
N SER A 403 -11.23 -16.36 -18.93
CA SER A 403 -11.22 -15.92 -20.34
C SER A 403 -10.36 -16.82 -21.22
N GLU A 404 -10.80 -17.01 -22.47
CA GLU A 404 -10.06 -17.74 -23.51
C GLU A 404 -8.82 -16.96 -24.01
N ASN A 405 -8.78 -15.63 -23.81
CA ASN A 405 -7.69 -14.75 -24.27
C ASN A 405 -6.49 -14.73 -23.31
N VAL A 406 -6.46 -15.64 -22.34
CA VAL A 406 -5.38 -15.70 -21.34
C VAL A 406 -4.13 -16.33 -21.93
N TYR A 407 -3.05 -15.58 -21.86
CA TYR A 407 -1.69 -16.04 -22.12
C TYR A 407 -0.96 -16.24 -20.78
N VAL A 408 -0.57 -17.47 -20.50
CA VAL A 408 0.16 -17.83 -19.28
C VAL A 408 1.65 -17.63 -19.56
N ALA A 409 2.17 -16.48 -19.13
CA ALA A 409 3.57 -16.12 -19.30
C ALA A 409 4.46 -16.75 -18.23
N ASP A 410 5.73 -16.95 -18.54
CA ASP A 410 6.78 -17.22 -17.56
C ASP A 410 7.62 -15.97 -17.29
N ASP A 411 8.25 -15.92 -16.11
CA ASP A 411 9.17 -14.83 -15.79
C ASP A 411 10.35 -14.81 -16.77
N ARG A 412 10.75 -13.60 -17.18
CA ARG A 412 11.84 -13.32 -18.15
C ARG A 412 11.56 -13.75 -19.58
N GLU A 413 10.33 -14.08 -19.91
CA GLU A 413 9.89 -14.34 -21.29
C GLU A 413 9.58 -12.99 -21.99
N TRP A 414 10.11 -12.80 -23.21
CA TRP A 414 9.75 -11.68 -24.07
C TRP A 414 8.54 -12.03 -24.94
N ILE A 415 7.52 -11.21 -24.86
CA ILE A 415 6.22 -11.45 -25.51
C ILE A 415 5.91 -10.28 -26.45
N GLU A 416 5.56 -10.56 -27.70
CA GLU A 416 5.07 -9.55 -28.65
C GLU A 416 3.62 -9.13 -28.31
N ILE A 417 3.35 -7.81 -28.37
CA ILE A 417 2.03 -7.21 -28.17
C ILE A 417 1.40 -6.84 -29.50
#